data_714e3e31e2ac4b152db9548d902e9df9
#
_entry.id   714e3e31e2ac4b152db9548d902e9df9
#
_cell.length_a   1.000
_cell.length_b   1.000
_cell.length_c   1.000
_cell.angle_alpha   90.00
_cell.angle_beta   90.00
_cell.angle_gamma   90.00
#
_symmetry.space_group_name_H-M   'P 1'
#
loop_
_entity.id
_entity.type
_entity.pdbx_description
1 polymer ?
#
loop_
_entity_poly.entity_id
_entity_poly.type
_entity_poly.pdbx_seq_one_letter_code
_entity_poly.pdbx_strand_id
1 'polypeptide(L)'
;EVLYEVDSLVDGKDVTQKVLTDTTLALGNRINKFGVSEPSIQVEGEDRIRVQIAGLDDQSSARELLSSTAELTFRDVNDVVLLDGTDLKEGGAAATFDQQNQPIVTLTLKDANKFAEITGEIASRPPGENLLVIWLDFEEGVDSYAAEAQKQNPKYQSAASVTQVINSTDVQISGNFTVEETKTLESILNSGSL
;
A
#
# COMPACT_ATOMS: atom_id res chain seq x y z
N GLU A 1 -16.56 -8.11 -18.84
CA GLU A 1 -16.81 -8.85 -17.60
C GLU A 1 -15.63 -9.76 -17.32
N VAL A 2 -15.04 -9.68 -16.14
CA VAL A 2 -13.94 -10.54 -15.70
C VAL A 2 -14.31 -11.16 -14.37
N LEU A 3 -14.08 -12.48 -14.24
CA LEU A 3 -14.25 -13.24 -13.02
C LEU A 3 -12.86 -13.54 -12.45
N TYR A 4 -12.63 -13.17 -11.19
CA TYR A 4 -11.41 -13.47 -10.45
C TYR A 4 -11.69 -14.55 -9.42
N GLU A 5 -10.82 -15.53 -9.35
CA GLU A 5 -10.74 -16.48 -8.25
C GLU A 5 -9.69 -15.95 -7.27
N VAL A 6 -10.08 -15.83 -6.02
CA VAL A 6 -9.17 -15.40 -4.95
C VAL A 6 -8.56 -16.65 -4.36
N ASP A 7 -7.30 -16.90 -4.73
CA ASP A 7 -6.55 -18.01 -4.18
C ASP A 7 -5.90 -17.62 -2.85
N SER A 8 -5.76 -18.57 -1.95
CA SER A 8 -5.04 -18.38 -0.69
C SER A 8 -3.55 -18.28 -1.00
N LEU A 9 -2.97 -17.08 -0.86
CA LEU A 9 -1.56 -16.82 -1.14
C LEU A 9 -0.59 -17.38 -0.10
N VAL A 10 -1.08 -17.86 1.04
CA VAL A 10 -0.25 -18.38 2.13
C VAL A 10 -0.80 -19.70 2.62
N ASP A 11 -0.02 -20.75 2.41
CA ASP A 11 -0.11 -22.09 3.01
C ASP A 11 -1.40 -22.42 3.77
N GLY A 12 -2.46 -22.82 3.04
CA GLY A 12 -3.57 -23.55 3.62
C GLY A 12 -4.52 -22.76 4.51
N LYS A 13 -4.54 -21.43 4.45
CA LYS A 13 -5.58 -20.62 5.10
C LYS A 13 -6.77 -20.44 4.16
N ASP A 14 -7.95 -20.70 4.66
CA ASP A 14 -9.20 -20.47 3.94
C ASP A 14 -9.39 -18.98 3.61
N VAL A 15 -9.86 -18.70 2.41
CA VAL A 15 -10.28 -17.36 2.00
C VAL A 15 -11.43 -16.92 2.90
N THR A 16 -11.22 -15.86 3.68
CA THR A 16 -12.25 -15.35 4.58
C THR A 16 -13.11 -14.28 3.91
N GLN A 17 -14.35 -14.12 4.39
CA GLN A 17 -15.25 -13.06 3.92
C GLN A 17 -14.62 -11.65 4.06
N LYS A 18 -13.77 -11.47 5.08
CA LYS A 18 -13.04 -10.21 5.28
C LYS A 18 -12.04 -9.99 4.15
N VAL A 19 -11.26 -11.00 3.77
CA VAL A 19 -10.30 -10.92 2.66
C VAL A 19 -11.01 -10.58 1.35
N LEU A 20 -12.14 -11.23 1.06
CA LEU A 20 -12.95 -10.92 -0.13
C LEU A 20 -13.46 -9.48 -0.15
N THR A 21 -13.92 -8.98 1.00
CA THR A 21 -14.40 -7.60 1.13
C THR A 21 -13.25 -6.59 0.94
N ASP A 22 -12.12 -6.83 1.58
CA ASP A 22 -10.94 -5.96 1.48
C ASP A 22 -10.38 -5.95 0.05
N THR A 23 -10.33 -7.12 -0.61
CA THR A 23 -9.95 -7.24 -2.04
C THR A 23 -10.92 -6.49 -2.95
N THR A 24 -12.23 -6.59 -2.70
CA THR A 24 -13.26 -5.86 -3.47
C THR A 24 -13.06 -4.35 -3.37
N LEU A 25 -12.76 -3.83 -2.18
CA LEU A 25 -12.46 -2.41 -1.97
C LEU A 25 -11.16 -1.99 -2.68
N ALA A 26 -10.11 -2.79 -2.59
CA ALA A 26 -8.85 -2.52 -3.27
C ALA A 26 -9.01 -2.46 -4.79
N LEU A 27 -9.73 -3.43 -5.39
CA LEU A 27 -10.05 -3.45 -6.81
C LEU A 27 -10.88 -2.23 -7.22
N GLY A 28 -11.88 -1.84 -6.42
CA GLY A 28 -12.71 -0.65 -6.67
C GLY A 28 -11.88 0.64 -6.71
N ASN A 29 -10.99 0.79 -5.76
CA ASN A 29 -10.11 1.96 -5.68
C ASN A 29 -9.13 2.03 -6.88
N ARG A 30 -8.58 0.89 -7.32
CA ARG A 30 -7.73 0.83 -8.51
C ARG A 30 -8.49 1.28 -9.76
N ILE A 31 -9.67 0.71 -9.99
CA ILE A 31 -10.48 1.03 -11.16
C ILE A 31 -10.87 2.51 -11.19
N ASN A 32 -11.22 3.09 -10.03
CA ASN A 32 -11.55 4.50 -9.92
C ASN A 32 -10.36 5.43 -10.22
N LYS A 33 -9.12 5.07 -9.81
CA LYS A 33 -7.90 5.82 -10.14
C LYS A 33 -7.66 5.94 -11.65
N PHE A 34 -8.06 4.95 -12.42
CA PHE A 34 -7.95 4.96 -13.88
C PHE A 34 -9.10 5.70 -14.59
N GLY A 35 -9.95 6.39 -13.84
CA GLY A 35 -11.02 7.22 -14.39
C GLY A 35 -12.18 6.44 -15.01
N VAL A 36 -12.30 5.16 -14.67
CA VAL A 36 -13.42 4.33 -15.12
C VAL A 36 -14.60 4.57 -14.18
N SER A 37 -15.68 5.10 -14.72
CA SER A 37 -16.89 5.40 -13.95
C SER A 37 -17.68 4.13 -13.62
N GLU A 38 -18.04 3.97 -12.36
CA GLU A 38 -19.00 2.99 -11.85
C GLU A 38 -18.69 1.50 -12.17
N PRO A 39 -17.57 0.94 -11.66
CA PRO A 39 -17.36 -0.49 -11.74
C PRO A 39 -18.36 -1.23 -10.85
N SER A 40 -18.96 -2.32 -11.36
CA SER A 40 -19.71 -3.23 -10.51
C SER A 40 -18.78 -4.35 -10.04
N ILE A 41 -18.51 -4.40 -8.73
CA ILE A 41 -17.65 -5.41 -8.11
C ILE A 41 -18.48 -6.16 -7.08
N GLN A 42 -18.59 -7.47 -7.24
CA GLN A 42 -19.44 -8.32 -6.39
C GLN A 42 -18.71 -9.59 -5.99
N VAL A 43 -18.79 -9.95 -4.72
CA VAL A 43 -18.34 -11.25 -4.23
C VAL A 43 -19.29 -12.31 -4.77
N GLU A 44 -18.75 -13.38 -5.35
CA GLU A 44 -19.49 -14.51 -5.90
C GLU A 44 -19.01 -15.82 -5.28
N GLY A 45 -19.87 -16.44 -4.48
CA GLY A 45 -19.51 -17.66 -3.76
C GLY A 45 -18.62 -17.39 -2.56
N GLU A 46 -17.70 -18.32 -2.28
CA GLU A 46 -16.82 -18.28 -1.11
C GLU A 46 -15.40 -17.79 -1.43
N ASP A 47 -15.05 -17.73 -2.73
CA ASP A 47 -13.67 -17.53 -3.20
C ASP A 47 -13.55 -16.68 -4.48
N ARG A 48 -14.64 -16.08 -4.98
CA ARG A 48 -14.62 -15.37 -6.26
C ARG A 48 -15.12 -13.94 -6.16
N ILE A 49 -14.56 -13.09 -7.00
CA ILE A 49 -14.97 -11.70 -7.17
C ILE A 49 -15.27 -11.45 -8.64
N ARG A 50 -16.51 -11.04 -8.92
CA ARG A 50 -16.94 -10.63 -10.25
C ARG A 50 -16.74 -9.13 -10.43
N VAL A 51 -15.98 -8.76 -11.45
CA VAL A 51 -15.73 -7.36 -11.81
C VAL A 51 -16.32 -7.07 -13.17
N GLN A 52 -17.19 -6.06 -13.24
CA GLN A 52 -17.78 -5.56 -14.48
C GLN A 52 -17.39 -4.10 -14.63
N ILE A 53 -16.68 -3.77 -15.70
CA ILE A 53 -16.21 -2.44 -16.01
C ILE A 53 -16.87 -2.01 -17.32
N ALA A 54 -17.64 -0.91 -17.28
CA ALA A 54 -18.25 -0.34 -18.47
C ALA A 54 -17.21 0.45 -19.28
N GLY A 55 -17.21 0.30 -20.61
CA GLY A 55 -16.35 1.10 -21.50
C GLY A 55 -14.92 0.57 -21.71
N LEU A 56 -14.58 -0.61 -21.20
CA LEU A 56 -13.37 -1.35 -21.58
C LEU A 56 -13.72 -2.40 -22.62
N ASP A 57 -13.28 -2.14 -23.86
CA ASP A 57 -13.52 -3.04 -24.98
C ASP A 57 -12.52 -4.22 -25.01
N ASP A 58 -11.44 -4.15 -24.22
CA ASP A 58 -10.39 -5.15 -24.17
C ASP A 58 -10.24 -5.77 -22.76
N GLN A 59 -10.43 -7.10 -22.71
CA GLN A 59 -10.24 -7.89 -21.47
C GLN A 59 -8.78 -7.93 -21.01
N SER A 60 -7.81 -7.74 -21.89
CA SER A 60 -6.39 -7.73 -21.54
C SER A 60 -6.04 -6.48 -20.72
N SER A 61 -6.51 -5.32 -21.13
CA SER A 61 -6.33 -4.06 -20.40
C SER A 61 -7.03 -4.10 -19.03
N ALA A 62 -8.22 -4.72 -18.93
CA ALA A 62 -8.89 -4.90 -17.64
C ALA A 62 -8.08 -5.83 -16.71
N ARG A 63 -7.51 -6.91 -17.26
CA ARG A 63 -6.68 -7.84 -16.48
C ARG A 63 -5.38 -7.20 -16.02
N GLU A 64 -4.70 -6.47 -16.89
CA GLU A 64 -3.47 -5.75 -16.55
C GLU A 64 -3.72 -4.72 -15.45
N LEU A 65 -4.80 -3.96 -15.54
CA LEU A 65 -5.25 -3.00 -14.55
C LEU A 65 -5.55 -3.64 -13.18
N LEU A 66 -6.16 -4.81 -13.20
CA LEU A 66 -6.59 -5.51 -11.98
C LEU A 66 -5.49 -6.40 -11.39
N SER A 67 -4.56 -6.87 -12.22
CA SER A 67 -3.40 -7.67 -11.79
C SER A 67 -2.23 -6.82 -11.27
N SER A 68 -2.25 -5.49 -11.49
CA SER A 68 -1.28 -4.62 -10.85
C SER A 68 -1.53 -4.65 -9.34
N THR A 69 -0.67 -5.34 -8.64
CA THR A 69 -0.66 -5.38 -7.17
C THR A 69 -0.31 -3.99 -6.66
N ALA A 70 -1.07 -3.45 -5.71
CA ALA A 70 -0.66 -2.23 -5.04
C ALA A 70 0.63 -2.55 -4.26
N GLU A 71 1.75 -2.13 -4.80
CA GLU A 71 3.05 -2.40 -4.23
C GLU A 71 3.44 -1.30 -3.25
N LEU A 72 3.43 -1.63 -1.95
CA LEU A 72 3.98 -0.75 -0.94
C LEU A 72 5.48 -0.94 -0.88
N THR A 73 6.23 0.14 -1.04
CA THR A 73 7.68 0.16 -0.83
C THR A 73 8.09 1.28 0.12
N PHE A 74 9.08 0.99 0.95
CA PHE A 74 9.80 1.96 1.75
C PHE A 74 11.14 2.20 1.06
N ARG A 75 11.39 3.43 0.67
CA ARG A 75 12.56 3.81 -0.10
C ARG A 75 13.33 4.93 0.60
N ASP A 76 14.59 5.09 0.28
CA ASP A 76 15.36 6.27 0.66
C ASP A 76 15.13 7.42 -0.33
N VAL A 77 15.80 8.55 -0.11
CA VAL A 77 15.72 9.73 -1.01
C VAL A 77 16.34 9.51 -2.40
N ASN A 78 17.09 8.43 -2.59
CA ASN A 78 17.65 8.00 -3.85
C ASN A 78 16.82 6.92 -4.54
N ASP A 79 15.60 6.72 -4.07
CA ASP A 79 14.62 5.75 -4.58
C ASP A 79 15.03 4.28 -4.40
N VAL A 80 16.04 4.00 -3.56
CA VAL A 80 16.47 2.64 -3.24
C VAL A 80 15.44 1.97 -2.32
N VAL A 81 14.95 0.79 -2.72
CA VAL A 81 14.03 -0.03 -1.91
C VAL A 81 14.73 -0.54 -0.65
N LEU A 82 14.15 -0.29 0.50
CA LEU A 82 14.63 -0.72 1.82
C LEU A 82 13.76 -1.82 2.41
N LEU A 83 12.44 -1.67 2.26
CA LEU A 83 11.42 -2.65 2.63
C LEU A 83 10.31 -2.65 1.58
N ASP A 84 9.62 -3.78 1.47
CA ASP A 84 8.46 -3.93 0.61
C ASP A 84 7.29 -4.62 1.34
N GLY A 85 6.19 -4.89 0.62
CA GLY A 85 5.01 -5.52 1.18
C GLY A 85 5.27 -6.89 1.81
N THR A 86 6.31 -7.61 1.39
CA THR A 86 6.67 -8.94 1.95
C THR A 86 7.26 -8.83 3.36
N ASP A 87 7.76 -7.67 3.76
CA ASP A 87 8.25 -7.38 5.10
C ASP A 87 7.13 -7.06 6.10
N LEU A 88 5.90 -6.86 5.62
CA LEU A 88 4.74 -6.59 6.44
C LEU A 88 4.11 -7.90 6.94
N LYS A 89 3.57 -7.84 8.16
CA LYS A 89 2.75 -8.91 8.70
C LYS A 89 1.36 -8.84 8.07
N GLU A 90 0.82 -9.98 7.64
CA GLU A 90 -0.54 -10.07 7.11
C GLU A 90 -1.58 -9.50 8.09
N GLY A 91 -2.48 -8.67 7.57
CA GLY A 91 -3.49 -8.00 8.41
C GLY A 91 -2.88 -7.08 9.47
N GLY A 92 -1.60 -6.69 9.30
CA GLY A 92 -0.89 -5.84 10.24
C GLY A 92 -1.08 -4.35 10.03
N ALA A 93 -1.87 -3.92 9.06
CA ALA A 93 -2.20 -2.51 8.84
C ALA A 93 -3.50 -2.15 9.57
N ALA A 94 -3.54 -0.98 10.22
CA ALA A 94 -4.75 -0.45 10.84
C ALA A 94 -4.81 1.08 10.74
N ALA A 95 -5.94 1.59 10.25
CA ALA A 95 -6.26 3.01 10.30
C ALA A 95 -6.64 3.40 11.74
N THR A 96 -6.01 4.43 12.26
CA THR A 96 -6.22 4.92 13.62
C THR A 96 -5.96 6.43 13.71
N PHE A 97 -5.84 6.95 14.92
CA PHE A 97 -5.51 8.35 15.18
C PHE A 97 -4.27 8.44 16.07
N ASP A 98 -3.44 9.43 15.85
CA ASP A 98 -2.34 9.74 16.73
C ASP A 98 -2.80 10.50 17.99
N GLN A 99 -1.85 10.89 18.85
CA GLN A 99 -2.13 11.64 20.10
C GLN A 99 -2.70 13.04 19.83
N GLN A 100 -2.51 13.59 18.65
CA GLN A 100 -3.04 14.88 18.19
C GLN A 100 -4.37 14.73 17.45
N ASN A 101 -4.96 13.51 17.45
CA ASN A 101 -6.20 13.16 16.75
C ASN A 101 -6.10 13.34 15.21
N GLN A 102 -4.89 13.16 14.65
CA GLN A 102 -4.68 13.14 13.21
C GLN A 102 -4.81 11.70 12.70
N PRO A 103 -5.46 11.49 11.54
CA PRO A 103 -5.57 10.16 10.95
C PRO A 103 -4.19 9.63 10.54
N ILE A 104 -3.90 8.39 10.92
CA ILE A 104 -2.66 7.69 10.62
C ILE A 104 -2.94 6.24 10.25
N VAL A 105 -1.96 5.57 9.64
CA VAL A 105 -1.96 4.12 9.45
C VAL A 105 -0.81 3.51 10.25
N THR A 106 -1.11 2.55 11.09
CA THR A 106 -0.09 1.74 11.76
C THR A 106 0.16 0.47 10.97
N LEU A 107 1.41 0.01 10.96
CA LEU A 107 1.85 -1.21 10.30
C LEU A 107 2.59 -2.08 11.29
N THR A 108 2.46 -3.40 11.15
CA THR A 108 3.29 -4.35 11.88
C THR A 108 4.25 -5.03 10.91
N LEU A 109 5.55 -4.86 11.14
CA LEU A 109 6.62 -5.52 10.38
C LEU A 109 6.87 -6.94 10.91
N LYS A 110 7.45 -7.79 10.06
CA LYS A 110 7.86 -9.16 10.45
C LYS A 110 9.14 -9.17 11.27
N ASP A 111 10.07 -8.24 11.02
CA ASP A 111 11.40 -8.24 11.63
C ASP A 111 11.81 -6.84 12.14
N ALA A 112 11.87 -6.71 13.47
CA ALA A 112 12.31 -5.47 14.13
C ALA A 112 13.80 -5.20 13.94
N ASN A 113 14.65 -6.24 13.81
CA ASN A 113 16.09 -6.06 13.66
C ASN A 113 16.42 -5.50 12.27
N LYS A 114 15.78 -6.03 11.22
CA LYS A 114 15.90 -5.48 9.86
C LYS A 114 15.52 -4.00 9.84
N PHE A 115 14.44 -3.63 10.52
CA PHE A 115 14.00 -2.24 10.60
C PHE A 115 14.96 -1.36 11.42
N ALA A 116 15.55 -1.90 12.51
CA ALA A 116 16.56 -1.21 13.30
C ALA A 116 17.84 -0.92 12.49
N GLU A 117 18.30 -1.87 11.68
CA GLU A 117 19.46 -1.69 10.78
C GLU A 117 19.18 -0.58 9.76
N ILE A 118 18.04 -0.63 9.06
CA ILE A 118 17.62 0.35 8.08
C ILE A 118 17.50 1.75 8.69
N THR A 119 16.80 1.87 9.81
CA THR A 119 16.61 3.16 10.48
C THR A 119 17.92 3.69 11.06
N GLY A 120 18.83 2.83 11.49
CA GLY A 120 20.18 3.20 11.93
C GLY A 120 21.04 3.78 10.80
N GLU A 121 20.98 3.17 9.62
CA GLU A 121 21.66 3.68 8.44
C GLU A 121 21.10 5.05 8.02
N ILE A 122 19.77 5.17 7.90
CA ILE A 122 19.12 6.41 7.50
C ILE A 122 19.41 7.52 8.54
N ALA A 123 19.32 7.24 9.83
CA ALA A 123 19.57 8.21 10.90
C ALA A 123 21.01 8.75 10.90
N SER A 124 21.96 8.01 10.31
CA SER A 124 23.37 8.46 10.18
C SER A 124 23.58 9.44 9.03
N ARG A 125 22.61 9.61 8.15
CA ARG A 125 22.68 10.50 6.98
C ARG A 125 22.47 11.97 7.38
N PRO A 126 22.95 12.93 6.57
CA PRO A 126 22.71 14.35 6.82
C PRO A 126 21.21 14.70 6.79
N PRO A 127 20.80 15.80 7.46
CA PRO A 127 19.43 16.29 7.39
C PRO A 127 18.99 16.53 5.94
N GLY A 128 17.80 16.01 5.59
CA GLY A 128 17.25 16.04 4.22
C GLY A 128 17.56 14.78 3.42
N GLU A 129 18.58 14.00 3.79
CA GLU A 129 18.86 12.67 3.24
C GLU A 129 18.43 11.56 4.21
N ASN A 130 18.14 11.91 5.45
CA ASN A 130 17.71 11.02 6.52
C ASN A 130 16.18 10.77 6.50
N LEU A 131 15.63 10.53 5.33
CA LEU A 131 14.20 10.32 5.13
C LEU A 131 13.90 8.87 4.74
N LEU A 132 12.84 8.35 5.33
CA LEU A 132 12.18 7.11 4.91
C LEU A 132 10.92 7.50 4.13
N VAL A 133 10.92 7.19 2.84
CA VAL A 133 9.84 7.57 1.92
C VAL A 133 8.98 6.36 1.63
N ILE A 134 7.67 6.50 1.84
CA ILE A 134 6.70 5.43 1.67
C ILE A 134 5.94 5.66 0.37
N TRP A 135 6.05 4.71 -0.52
CA TRP A 135 5.40 4.72 -1.81
C TRP A 135 4.36 3.64 -1.94
N LEU A 136 3.30 3.96 -2.63
CA LEU A 136 2.33 3.00 -3.15
C LEU A 136 2.39 3.07 -4.68
N ASP A 137 2.60 1.94 -5.32
CA ASP A 137 2.72 1.83 -6.78
C ASP A 137 3.83 2.73 -7.36
N PHE A 138 5.05 2.61 -6.84
CA PHE A 138 6.22 3.30 -7.38
C PHE A 138 6.56 2.75 -8.76
N GLU A 139 6.64 3.61 -9.76
CA GLU A 139 6.95 3.25 -11.14
C GLU A 139 8.42 3.55 -11.46
N GLU A 140 9.22 2.48 -11.60
CA GLU A 140 10.65 2.57 -11.92
C GLU A 140 10.90 3.34 -13.23
N GLY A 141 11.79 4.32 -13.15
CA GLY A 141 12.14 5.16 -14.33
C GLY A 141 11.14 6.29 -14.62
N VAL A 142 10.04 6.37 -13.92
CA VAL A 142 9.02 7.43 -14.01
C VAL A 142 8.96 8.25 -12.74
N ASP A 143 8.82 7.58 -11.60
CA ASP A 143 8.74 8.24 -10.30
C ASP A 143 10.12 8.44 -9.69
N SER A 144 10.29 9.53 -8.94
CA SER A 144 11.45 9.74 -8.08
C SER A 144 11.11 10.69 -6.94
N TYR A 145 11.71 10.47 -5.76
CA TYR A 145 11.56 11.37 -4.62
C TYR A 145 11.96 12.80 -4.96
N ALA A 146 13.08 12.97 -5.66
CA ALA A 146 13.62 14.29 -6.01
C ALA A 146 12.64 15.11 -6.87
N ALA A 147 11.89 14.47 -7.77
CA ALA A 147 10.90 15.13 -8.62
C ALA A 147 9.58 15.38 -7.85
N GLU A 148 9.13 14.39 -7.08
CA GLU A 148 7.86 14.46 -6.37
C GLU A 148 7.91 15.41 -5.17
N ALA A 149 9.04 15.50 -4.45
CA ALA A 149 9.21 16.38 -3.29
C ALA A 149 9.07 17.89 -3.63
N GLN A 150 9.13 18.26 -4.91
CA GLN A 150 8.95 19.63 -5.40
C GLN A 150 7.48 19.96 -5.71
N LYS A 151 6.59 18.96 -5.69
CA LYS A 151 5.17 19.13 -6.00
C LYS A 151 4.35 19.45 -4.75
N GLN A 152 3.25 20.17 -4.93
CA GLN A 152 2.30 20.44 -3.84
C GLN A 152 1.57 19.17 -3.39
N ASN A 153 1.32 18.25 -4.33
CA ASN A 153 0.69 16.96 -4.08
C ASN A 153 1.63 15.86 -4.62
N PRO A 154 2.59 15.41 -3.83
CA PRO A 154 3.50 14.34 -4.24
C PRO A 154 2.76 12.99 -4.33
N LYS A 155 3.26 12.09 -5.15
CA LYS A 155 2.73 10.72 -5.28
C LYS A 155 3.04 9.85 -4.07
N TYR A 156 4.16 10.10 -3.36
CA TYR A 156 4.48 9.31 -2.17
C TYR A 156 3.49 9.57 -1.03
N GLN A 157 3.25 8.55 -0.23
CA GLN A 157 2.28 8.63 0.87
C GLN A 157 2.84 9.40 2.07
N SER A 158 4.12 9.24 2.35
CA SER A 158 4.81 9.87 3.47
C SER A 158 6.31 9.96 3.21
N ALA A 159 6.96 10.99 3.74
CA ALA A 159 8.42 11.13 3.80
C ALA A 159 8.80 11.56 5.22
N ALA A 160 9.16 10.59 6.05
CA ALA A 160 9.41 10.80 7.47
C ALA A 160 10.91 10.90 7.78
N SER A 161 11.30 11.92 8.53
CA SER A 161 12.69 12.04 9.01
C SER A 161 12.98 11.01 10.11
N VAL A 162 14.03 10.23 9.90
CA VAL A 162 14.53 9.24 10.85
C VAL A 162 15.75 9.81 11.54
N THR A 163 15.66 10.02 12.86
CA THR A 163 16.73 10.65 13.65
C THR A 163 17.39 9.71 14.64
N GLN A 164 16.89 8.49 14.76
CA GLN A 164 17.40 7.45 15.66
C GLN A 164 17.05 6.05 15.16
N VAL A 165 17.74 5.05 15.70
CA VAL A 165 17.42 3.65 15.48
C VAL A 165 16.04 3.33 16.05
N ILE A 166 15.21 2.66 15.26
CA ILE A 166 13.87 2.22 15.68
C ILE A 166 13.86 0.69 15.71
N ASN A 167 14.01 0.13 16.90
CA ASN A 167 13.90 -1.32 17.11
C ASN A 167 12.47 -1.67 17.55
N SER A 168 11.57 -1.70 16.59
CA SER A 168 10.15 -2.01 16.79
C SER A 168 9.59 -2.69 15.55
N THR A 169 8.64 -3.58 15.75
CA THR A 169 7.79 -4.10 14.65
C THR A 169 6.66 -3.14 14.31
N ASP A 170 6.28 -2.26 15.23
CA ASP A 170 5.18 -1.33 15.02
C ASP A 170 5.69 -0.02 14.42
N VAL A 171 5.21 0.28 13.22
CA VAL A 171 5.56 1.47 12.43
C VAL A 171 4.29 2.29 12.20
N GLN A 172 4.44 3.60 12.21
CA GLN A 172 3.36 4.54 11.96
C GLN A 172 3.65 5.31 10.67
N ILE A 173 2.66 5.32 9.76
CA ILE A 173 2.64 6.20 8.60
C ILE A 173 1.82 7.43 8.99
N SER A 174 2.46 8.57 9.07
CA SER A 174 1.82 9.86 9.28
C SER A 174 1.95 10.73 8.04
N GLY A 175 0.95 11.56 7.78
CA GLY A 175 0.90 12.45 6.64
C GLY A 175 -0.32 13.36 6.75
N ASN A 176 -0.62 14.10 5.72
CA ASN A 176 -1.83 14.92 5.65
C ASN A 176 -3.02 14.09 5.16
N PHE A 177 -3.34 13.01 5.90
CA PHE A 177 -4.39 12.07 5.53
C PHE A 177 -5.76 12.51 6.01
N THR A 178 -6.77 12.21 5.21
CA THR A 178 -8.16 12.14 5.66
C THR A 178 -8.45 10.76 6.27
N VAL A 179 -9.56 10.64 7.00
CA VAL A 179 -10.02 9.35 7.56
C VAL A 179 -10.29 8.33 6.44
N GLU A 180 -10.80 8.78 5.29
CA GLU A 180 -11.09 7.91 4.15
C GLU A 180 -9.81 7.39 3.50
N GLU A 181 -8.81 8.23 3.34
CA GLU A 181 -7.51 7.83 2.79
C GLU A 181 -6.80 6.82 3.69
N THR A 182 -6.83 6.98 5.01
CA THR A 182 -6.24 5.99 5.94
C THR A 182 -6.96 4.64 5.89
N LYS A 183 -8.28 4.60 5.77
CA LYS A 183 -9.04 3.35 5.61
C LYS A 183 -8.78 2.68 4.27
N THR A 184 -8.66 3.47 3.21
CA THR A 184 -8.29 2.97 1.89
C THR A 184 -6.90 2.35 1.92
N LEU A 185 -5.93 3.04 2.54
CA LEU A 185 -4.57 2.54 2.68
C LEU A 185 -4.52 1.28 3.55
N GLU A 186 -5.22 1.23 4.69
CA GLU A 186 -5.40 0.01 5.50
C GLU A 186 -5.90 -1.16 4.66
N SER A 187 -6.97 -0.94 3.88
CA SER A 187 -7.56 -1.99 3.04
C SER A 187 -6.59 -2.51 1.98
N ILE A 188 -5.88 -1.59 1.29
CA ILE A 188 -4.87 -1.94 0.30
C ILE A 188 -3.73 -2.77 0.92
N LEU A 189 -3.24 -2.35 2.08
CA LEU A 189 -2.13 -3.01 2.76
C LEU A 189 -2.50 -4.38 3.34
N ASN A 190 -3.74 -4.54 3.80
CA ASN A 190 -4.24 -5.80 4.34
C ASN A 190 -4.72 -6.78 3.27
N SER A 191 -5.09 -6.29 2.08
CA SER A 191 -5.42 -7.17 0.95
C SER A 191 -4.20 -7.89 0.37
N GLY A 192 -3.03 -7.52 0.86
CA GLY A 192 -1.76 -8.11 0.48
C GLY A 192 -1.26 -7.62 -0.88
N SER A 193 0.01 -7.83 -1.13
CA SER A 193 0.50 -8.01 -2.50
C SER A 193 -0.10 -9.32 -3.01
N LEU A 194 -1.22 -9.24 -3.70
CA LEU A 194 -1.86 -10.37 -4.40
C LEU A 194 -0.92 -10.90 -5.47
#